data_67ff1d6b6dc3e600e142521c96651680
#
_entry.id   67ff1d6b6dc3e600e142521c96651680
#
_cell.length_a   1.000
_cell.length_b   1.000
_cell.length_c   1.000
_cell.angle_alpha   90.00
_cell.angle_beta   90.00
_cell.angle_gamma   90.00
#
_symmetry.space_group_name_H-M   'P 1'
#
loop_
_entity.id
_entity.type
_entity.pdbx_description
1 polymer ?
#
loop_
_entity_poly.entity_id
_entity_poly.type
_entity_poly.pdbx_seq_one_letter_code
_entity_poly.pdbx_strand_id
1 'polypeptide(L)'
;MANKQYLVLARKWRPQAFESVVGQDHITRTLKNAITSGRIHHAFLFIGSRGIGKTTTARILAKALNCLASEEPTAEPCGECSNCEAIAAGNSIDVIEIDGASNNSVEDVRELRDNIRMVPTNARYKVYIIDEVHQLSIAAFNALLKTLEEPPP
;
A
#
# COMPACT_ATOMS: atom_id res chain seq x y z
N MET A 1 -27.41 -21.92 0.22
CA MET A 1 -26.38 -22.40 -0.72
C MET A 1 -25.27 -21.37 -0.73
N ALA A 2 -24.11 -21.70 -0.17
CA ALA A 2 -22.98 -20.78 -0.11
C ALA A 2 -22.43 -20.59 -1.53
N ASN A 3 -22.50 -19.36 -2.02
CA ASN A 3 -21.95 -18.95 -3.30
C ASN A 3 -20.40 -19.09 -3.18
N LYS A 4 -19.85 -20.20 -3.67
CA LYS A 4 -18.39 -20.37 -3.80
C LYS A 4 -17.92 -19.36 -4.83
N GLN A 5 -17.60 -18.15 -4.39
CA GLN A 5 -16.94 -17.16 -5.22
C GLN A 5 -15.63 -17.79 -5.73
N TYR A 6 -15.56 -18.00 -7.05
CA TYR A 6 -14.35 -18.51 -7.70
C TYR A 6 -13.21 -17.51 -7.48
N LEU A 7 -12.29 -17.84 -6.59
CA LEU A 7 -11.13 -17.01 -6.30
C LEU A 7 -9.98 -17.46 -7.20
N VAL A 8 -9.50 -16.58 -8.06
CA VAL A 8 -8.34 -16.85 -8.94
C VAL A 8 -7.14 -17.25 -8.08
N LEU A 9 -6.42 -18.31 -8.46
CA LEU A 9 -5.29 -18.86 -7.70
C LEU A 9 -4.24 -17.82 -7.30
N ALA A 10 -3.92 -16.89 -8.19
CA ALA A 10 -3.00 -15.80 -7.93
C ALA A 10 -3.46 -14.87 -6.78
N ARG A 11 -4.76 -14.81 -6.53
CA ARG A 11 -5.35 -14.05 -5.43
C ARG A 11 -5.39 -14.87 -4.15
N LYS A 12 -5.70 -16.15 -4.28
CA LYS A 12 -5.77 -17.10 -3.16
C LYS A 12 -4.41 -17.29 -2.47
N TRP A 13 -3.35 -17.36 -3.25
CA TRP A 13 -1.97 -17.63 -2.77
C TRP A 13 -1.12 -16.36 -2.66
N ARG A 14 -1.74 -15.18 -2.69
CA ARG A 14 -1.01 -13.92 -2.50
C ARG A 14 -0.40 -13.87 -1.09
N PRO A 15 0.92 -13.63 -0.97
CA PRO A 15 1.57 -13.48 0.32
C PRO A 15 0.86 -12.47 1.22
N GLN A 16 0.72 -12.78 2.51
CA GLN A 16 0.04 -11.95 3.49
C GLN A 16 0.99 -11.36 4.53
N ALA A 17 2.24 -11.85 4.58
CA ALA A 17 3.30 -11.40 5.46
C ALA A 17 4.62 -11.31 4.69
N PHE A 18 5.58 -10.57 5.21
CA PHE A 18 6.90 -10.40 4.56
C PHE A 18 7.63 -11.74 4.38
N GLU A 19 7.51 -12.66 5.33
CA GLU A 19 8.12 -13.98 5.31
C GLU A 19 7.61 -14.86 4.15
N SER A 20 6.40 -14.59 3.68
CA SER A 20 5.78 -15.33 2.58
C SER A 20 6.16 -14.81 1.19
N VAL A 21 6.90 -13.69 1.12
CA VAL A 21 7.35 -13.11 -0.15
C VAL A 21 8.64 -13.80 -0.59
N VAL A 22 8.55 -14.62 -1.61
CA VAL A 22 9.67 -15.44 -2.12
C VAL A 22 10.57 -14.61 -3.03
N GLY A 23 11.90 -14.78 -2.85
CA GLY A 23 12.90 -14.21 -3.76
C GLY A 23 13.15 -12.71 -3.63
N GLN A 24 12.62 -12.05 -2.59
CA GLN A 24 12.76 -10.62 -2.33
C GLN A 24 13.32 -10.33 -0.93
N ASP A 25 14.19 -11.18 -0.42
CA ASP A 25 14.68 -11.11 0.97
C ASP A 25 15.37 -9.79 1.31
N HIS A 26 16.10 -9.20 0.36
CA HIS A 26 16.75 -7.90 0.55
C HIS A 26 15.74 -6.75 0.69
N ILE A 27 14.63 -6.80 -0.05
CA ILE A 27 13.55 -5.80 0.03
C ILE A 27 12.78 -5.95 1.35
N THR A 28 12.34 -7.17 1.67
CA THR A 28 11.59 -7.43 2.90
C THR A 28 12.41 -7.11 4.14
N ARG A 29 13.71 -7.42 4.15
CA ARG A 29 14.62 -7.05 5.23
C ARG A 29 14.74 -5.54 5.38
N THR A 30 14.89 -4.81 4.28
CA THR A 30 14.99 -3.34 4.30
C THR A 30 13.72 -2.73 4.88
N LEU A 31 12.54 -3.19 4.46
CA LEU A 31 11.25 -2.71 4.97
C LEU A 31 11.07 -3.04 6.47
N LYS A 32 11.38 -4.27 6.88
CA LYS A 32 11.33 -4.68 8.29
C LYS A 32 12.24 -3.83 9.15
N ASN A 33 13.45 -3.56 8.70
CA ASN A 33 14.39 -2.70 9.41
C ASN A 33 13.89 -1.25 9.52
N ALA A 34 13.30 -0.69 8.47
CA ALA A 34 12.72 0.65 8.49
C ALA A 34 11.59 0.74 9.54
N ILE A 35 10.70 -0.25 9.57
CA ILE A 35 9.60 -0.34 10.53
C ILE A 35 10.15 -0.47 11.96
N THR A 36 11.04 -1.42 12.21
CA THR A 36 11.58 -1.71 13.55
C THR A 36 12.39 -0.54 14.11
N SER A 37 13.08 0.22 13.24
CA SER A 37 13.85 1.39 13.67
C SER A 37 13.02 2.69 13.76
N GLY A 38 11.72 2.65 13.43
CA GLY A 38 10.85 3.81 13.37
C GLY A 38 11.19 4.81 12.25
N ARG A 39 12.03 4.42 11.29
CA ARG A 39 12.45 5.25 10.14
C ARG A 39 11.56 4.98 8.93
N ILE A 40 10.30 5.29 9.08
CA ILE A 40 9.31 5.12 8.02
C ILE A 40 9.29 6.38 7.16
N HIS A 41 9.67 6.25 5.89
CA HIS A 41 9.59 7.35 4.94
C HIS A 41 8.14 7.57 4.49
N HIS A 42 7.82 8.81 4.11
CA HIS A 42 6.49 9.17 3.60
C HIS A 42 6.20 8.59 2.21
N ALA A 43 7.22 8.12 1.46
CA ALA A 43 7.05 7.50 0.15
C ALA A 43 8.04 6.36 -0.05
N PHE A 44 7.57 5.29 -0.70
CA PHE A 44 8.34 4.14 -1.13
C PHE A 44 8.10 3.90 -2.62
N LEU A 45 9.15 3.69 -3.37
CA LEU A 45 9.06 3.35 -4.80
C LEU A 45 9.50 1.91 -5.03
N PHE A 46 8.58 1.06 -5.45
CA PHE A 46 8.86 -0.33 -5.82
C PHE A 46 9.09 -0.44 -7.32
N ILE A 47 10.28 -0.85 -7.73
CA ILE A 47 10.69 -0.98 -9.12
C ILE A 47 10.96 -2.45 -9.44
N GLY A 48 10.52 -2.90 -10.60
CA GLY A 48 10.78 -4.25 -11.08
C GLY A 48 9.77 -4.72 -12.12
N SER A 49 10.02 -5.88 -12.70
CA SER A 49 9.15 -6.47 -13.71
C SER A 49 7.75 -6.82 -13.16
N ARG A 50 6.81 -7.05 -14.08
CA ARG A 50 5.47 -7.49 -13.71
C ARG A 50 5.52 -8.85 -13.00
N GLY A 51 4.71 -9.02 -11.97
CA GLY A 51 4.56 -10.30 -11.28
C GLY A 51 5.57 -10.59 -10.17
N ILE A 52 6.53 -9.69 -9.87
CA ILE A 52 7.50 -9.90 -8.79
C ILE A 52 6.97 -9.55 -7.39
N GLY A 53 5.71 -9.15 -7.27
CA GLY A 53 5.07 -8.92 -5.98
C GLY A 53 5.11 -7.48 -5.47
N LYS A 54 5.33 -6.47 -6.32
CA LYS A 54 5.36 -5.05 -5.91
C LYS A 54 4.11 -4.64 -5.13
N THR A 55 2.94 -4.81 -5.70
CA THR A 55 1.64 -4.47 -5.07
C THR A 55 1.39 -5.31 -3.82
N THR A 56 1.77 -6.58 -3.85
CA THR A 56 1.68 -7.47 -2.69
C THR A 56 2.54 -6.94 -1.53
N THR A 57 3.78 -6.58 -1.79
CA THR A 57 4.69 -6.02 -0.78
C THR A 57 4.18 -4.68 -0.24
N ALA A 58 3.63 -3.81 -1.10
CA ALA A 58 3.01 -2.56 -0.68
C ALA A 58 1.82 -2.78 0.26
N ARG A 59 0.96 -3.78 0.00
CA ARG A 59 -0.14 -4.15 0.91
C ARG A 59 0.35 -4.69 2.25
N ILE A 60 1.39 -5.52 2.24
CA ILE A 60 1.99 -6.02 3.49
C ILE A 60 2.57 -4.86 4.29
N LEU A 61 3.25 -3.91 3.65
CA LEU A 61 3.74 -2.70 4.29
C LEU A 61 2.58 -1.88 4.90
N ALA A 62 1.49 -1.69 4.17
CA ALA A 62 0.29 -1.00 4.67
C ALA A 62 -0.30 -1.69 5.92
N LYS A 63 -0.35 -3.03 5.95
CA LYS A 63 -0.74 -3.80 7.13
C LYS A 63 0.23 -3.59 8.30
N ALA A 64 1.53 -3.64 8.02
CA ALA A 64 2.58 -3.45 9.01
C ALA A 64 2.47 -2.08 9.70
N LEU A 65 2.14 -1.03 8.94
CA LEU A 65 1.94 0.33 9.46
C LEU A 65 0.66 0.47 10.29
N ASN A 66 -0.38 -0.28 9.96
CA ASN A 66 -1.75 -0.09 10.46
C ASN A 66 -2.32 -1.25 11.27
N CYS A 67 -1.52 -2.26 11.60
CA CYS A 67 -1.96 -3.40 12.40
C CYS A 67 -2.39 -2.95 13.81
N LEU A 68 -3.59 -3.37 14.23
CA LEU A 68 -4.16 -3.02 15.54
C LEU A 68 -3.68 -3.94 16.68
N ALA A 69 -3.02 -5.04 16.37
CA ALA A 69 -2.44 -5.93 17.39
C ALA A 69 -1.20 -5.34 18.08
N SER A 70 -0.68 -4.23 17.57
CA SER A 70 0.45 -3.49 18.13
C SER A 70 0.09 -2.00 18.24
N GLU A 71 0.59 -1.34 19.27
CA GLU A 71 0.42 0.11 19.46
C GLU A 71 1.23 0.93 18.46
N GLU A 72 2.32 0.36 17.93
CA GLU A 72 3.20 0.97 16.93
C GLU A 72 3.25 0.12 15.66
N PRO A 73 3.77 0.65 14.54
CA PRO A 73 4.03 -0.14 13.34
C PRO A 73 4.84 -1.40 13.65
N THR A 74 4.45 -2.53 13.09
CA THR A 74 5.09 -3.83 13.35
C THR A 74 5.55 -4.49 12.07
N ALA A 75 6.74 -5.10 12.09
CA ALA A 75 7.25 -5.90 10.98
C ALA A 75 6.45 -7.21 10.76
N GLU A 76 5.63 -7.59 11.74
CA GLU A 76 4.83 -8.82 11.73
C GLU A 76 3.35 -8.49 11.94
N PRO A 77 2.64 -8.02 10.90
CA PRO A 77 1.20 -7.74 11.00
C PRO A 77 0.42 -9.03 11.30
N CYS A 78 -0.56 -8.95 12.20
CA CYS A 78 -1.28 -10.13 12.68
C CYS A 78 -2.14 -10.84 11.62
N GLY A 79 -2.57 -10.13 10.58
CA GLY A 79 -3.38 -10.67 9.49
C GLY A 79 -4.88 -10.81 9.78
N GLU A 80 -5.31 -10.68 11.04
CA GLU A 80 -6.68 -11.00 11.52
C GLU A 80 -7.40 -9.83 12.20
N CYS A 81 -6.74 -8.71 12.48
CA CYS A 81 -7.45 -7.52 12.96
C CYS A 81 -8.24 -6.85 11.82
N SER A 82 -9.21 -6.03 12.16
CA SER A 82 -10.08 -5.38 11.19
C SER A 82 -9.33 -4.61 10.10
N ASN A 83 -8.22 -3.93 10.44
CA ASN A 83 -7.39 -3.23 9.47
C ASN A 83 -6.66 -4.21 8.54
N CYS A 84 -6.05 -5.27 9.08
CA CYS A 84 -5.37 -6.28 8.25
C CYS A 84 -6.33 -6.98 7.30
N GLU A 85 -7.52 -7.34 7.76
CA GLU A 85 -8.57 -7.96 6.92
C GLU A 85 -9.07 -7.01 5.84
N ALA A 86 -9.37 -5.75 6.18
CA ALA A 86 -9.82 -4.75 5.23
C ALA A 86 -8.78 -4.46 4.14
N ILE A 87 -7.49 -4.36 4.51
CA ILE A 87 -6.39 -4.18 3.57
C ILE A 87 -6.24 -5.41 2.66
N ALA A 88 -6.33 -6.62 3.20
CA ALA A 88 -6.26 -7.85 2.42
C ALA A 88 -7.42 -7.97 1.42
N ALA A 89 -8.63 -7.54 1.82
CA ALA A 89 -9.82 -7.53 0.98
C ALA A 89 -9.82 -6.38 -0.05
N GLY A 90 -8.99 -5.34 0.14
CA GLY A 90 -8.94 -4.15 -0.72
C GLY A 90 -10.11 -3.19 -0.52
N ASN A 91 -10.71 -3.18 0.67
CA ASN A 91 -11.84 -2.32 1.03
C ASN A 91 -11.57 -1.40 2.24
N SER A 92 -10.31 -1.21 2.58
CA SER A 92 -9.91 -0.25 3.62
C SER A 92 -10.16 1.18 3.16
N ILE A 93 -10.75 2.00 4.05
CA ILE A 93 -10.96 3.45 3.80
C ILE A 93 -9.70 4.29 4.00
N ASP A 94 -8.73 3.76 4.72
CA ASP A 94 -7.46 4.44 5.01
C ASP A 94 -6.28 3.90 4.18
N VAL A 95 -6.46 2.78 3.46
CA VAL A 95 -5.49 2.24 2.51
C VAL A 95 -6.14 2.13 1.15
N ILE A 96 -5.83 3.08 0.29
CA ILE A 96 -6.47 3.28 -1.00
C ILE A 96 -5.52 2.83 -2.11
N GLU A 97 -5.99 1.94 -2.97
CA GLU A 97 -5.26 1.51 -4.16
C GLU A 97 -5.77 2.23 -5.39
N ILE A 98 -4.85 2.82 -6.14
CA ILE A 98 -5.11 3.57 -7.37
C ILE A 98 -4.35 2.92 -8.51
N ASP A 99 -5.05 2.58 -9.56
CA ASP A 99 -4.43 2.16 -10.83
C ASP A 99 -4.09 3.40 -11.67
N GLY A 100 -2.80 3.66 -11.85
CA GLY A 100 -2.33 4.79 -12.64
C GLY A 100 -2.72 4.74 -14.12
N ALA A 101 -3.03 3.55 -14.65
CA ALA A 101 -3.53 3.41 -16.01
C ALA A 101 -4.96 3.94 -16.16
N SER A 102 -5.80 3.75 -15.14
CA SER A 102 -7.21 4.18 -15.14
C SER A 102 -7.42 5.59 -14.58
N ASN A 103 -6.48 6.08 -13.73
CA ASN A 103 -6.54 7.37 -13.04
C ASN A 103 -5.32 8.22 -13.41
N ASN A 104 -5.16 8.53 -14.69
CA ASN A 104 -3.96 9.16 -15.25
C ASN A 104 -4.08 10.66 -15.50
N SER A 105 -5.23 11.26 -15.21
CA SER A 105 -5.48 12.69 -15.44
C SER A 105 -4.94 13.57 -14.31
N VAL A 106 -4.81 14.86 -14.59
CA VAL A 106 -4.42 15.88 -13.58
C VAL A 106 -5.51 16.02 -12.52
N GLU A 107 -6.77 15.90 -12.92
CA GLU A 107 -7.95 15.97 -12.05
C GLU A 107 -7.95 14.84 -11.02
N ASP A 108 -7.64 13.61 -11.45
CA ASP A 108 -7.53 12.44 -10.56
C ASP A 108 -6.45 12.65 -9.49
N VAL A 109 -5.29 13.20 -9.89
CA VAL A 109 -4.18 13.48 -8.94
C VAL A 109 -4.50 14.67 -8.03
N ARG A 110 -5.27 15.66 -8.49
CA ARG A 110 -5.73 16.76 -7.64
C ARG A 110 -6.71 16.26 -6.56
N GLU A 111 -7.67 15.43 -6.95
CA GLU A 111 -8.59 14.79 -6.01
C GLU A 111 -7.83 13.93 -4.99
N LEU A 112 -6.86 13.15 -5.45
CA LEU A 112 -5.97 12.40 -4.57
C LEU A 112 -5.26 13.30 -3.58
N ARG A 113 -4.68 14.42 -4.02
CA ARG A 113 -3.98 15.39 -3.17
C ARG A 113 -4.90 15.99 -2.11
N ASP A 114 -6.13 16.30 -2.45
CA ASP A 114 -7.09 16.85 -1.50
C ASP A 114 -7.50 15.80 -0.45
N ASN A 115 -7.63 14.55 -0.85
CA ASN A 115 -7.90 13.41 0.04
C ASN A 115 -6.71 13.06 0.97
N ILE A 116 -5.47 13.26 0.52
CA ILE A 116 -4.26 13.01 1.33
C ILE A 116 -4.23 13.87 2.60
N ARG A 117 -4.79 15.06 2.56
CA ARG A 117 -4.83 16.00 3.71
C ARG A 117 -5.80 15.57 4.80
N MET A 118 -6.67 14.61 4.54
CA MET A 118 -7.60 14.11 5.54
C MET A 118 -6.91 13.13 6.48
N VAL A 119 -7.17 13.27 7.77
CA VAL A 119 -6.66 12.33 8.78
C VAL A 119 -7.23 10.92 8.58
N PRO A 120 -6.49 9.87 8.96
CA PRO A 120 -7.00 8.50 8.94
C PRO A 120 -8.25 8.36 9.84
N THR A 121 -9.17 7.49 9.46
CA THR A 121 -10.40 7.23 10.21
C THR A 121 -10.23 6.10 11.23
N ASN A 122 -9.66 4.98 10.80
CA ASN A 122 -9.51 3.78 11.63
C ASN A 122 -8.06 3.29 11.73
N ALA A 123 -7.17 3.88 10.96
CA ALA A 123 -5.76 3.49 10.87
C ALA A 123 -4.84 4.54 11.51
N ARG A 124 -3.57 4.20 11.73
CA ARG A 124 -2.52 5.16 12.15
C ARG A 124 -2.09 6.04 10.98
N TYR A 125 -1.94 5.41 9.82
CA TYR A 125 -1.46 6.06 8.60
C TYR A 125 -2.49 5.92 7.49
N LYS A 126 -2.72 7.01 6.77
CA LYS A 126 -3.40 6.96 5.49
C LYS A 126 -2.38 6.56 4.42
N VAL A 127 -2.65 5.49 3.71
CA VAL A 127 -1.72 4.90 2.75
C VAL A 127 -2.34 4.92 1.35
N TYR A 128 -1.59 5.40 0.38
CA TYR A 128 -1.96 5.37 -1.02
C TYR A 128 -1.00 4.45 -1.77
N ILE A 129 -1.53 3.41 -2.39
CA ILE A 129 -0.78 2.51 -3.27
C ILE A 129 -1.13 2.89 -4.70
N ILE A 130 -0.18 3.49 -5.41
CA ILE A 130 -0.35 3.86 -6.81
C ILE A 130 0.35 2.81 -7.65
N ASP A 131 -0.42 1.93 -8.25
CA ASP A 131 0.09 0.91 -9.17
C ASP A 131 0.27 1.51 -10.56
N GLU A 132 1.23 0.99 -11.33
CA GLU A 132 1.52 1.45 -12.70
C GLU A 132 1.73 2.98 -12.79
N VAL A 133 2.46 3.56 -11.83
CA VAL A 133 2.68 5.02 -11.74
C VAL A 133 3.27 5.65 -13.01
N HIS A 134 3.99 4.86 -13.82
CA HIS A 134 4.52 5.28 -15.12
C HIS A 134 3.44 5.53 -16.19
N GLN A 135 2.21 5.09 -15.96
CA GLN A 135 1.05 5.33 -16.84
C GLN A 135 0.41 6.69 -16.61
N LEU A 136 0.76 7.40 -15.54
CA LEU A 136 0.28 8.75 -15.30
C LEU A 136 0.71 9.69 -16.42
N SER A 137 -0.16 10.66 -16.79
CA SER A 137 0.25 11.74 -17.67
C SER A 137 1.38 12.57 -17.05
N ILE A 138 2.19 13.24 -17.86
CA ILE A 138 3.29 14.08 -17.36
C ILE A 138 2.76 15.14 -16.38
N ALA A 139 1.62 15.76 -16.69
CA ALA A 139 1.00 16.76 -15.82
C ALA A 139 0.50 16.17 -14.49
N ALA A 140 -0.09 14.96 -14.51
CA ALA A 140 -0.49 14.22 -13.31
C ALA A 140 0.72 13.84 -12.46
N PHE A 141 1.77 13.33 -13.08
CA PHE A 141 3.02 12.98 -12.40
C PHE A 141 3.66 14.20 -11.72
N ASN A 142 3.74 15.35 -12.41
CA ASN A 142 4.25 16.60 -11.83
C ASN A 142 3.39 17.09 -10.65
N ALA A 143 2.08 16.91 -10.70
CA ALA A 143 1.20 17.24 -9.58
C ALA A 143 1.45 16.33 -8.37
N LEU A 144 1.73 15.04 -8.61
CA LEU A 144 2.10 14.08 -7.58
C LEU A 144 3.45 14.43 -6.93
N LEU A 145 4.45 14.81 -7.73
CA LEU A 145 5.78 15.21 -7.23
C LEU A 145 5.69 16.33 -6.18
N LYS A 146 4.83 17.31 -6.36
CA LYS A 146 4.62 18.38 -5.36
C LYS A 146 4.17 17.83 -4.01
N THR A 147 3.32 16.81 -4.01
CA THR A 147 2.87 16.17 -2.76
C THR A 147 4.00 15.34 -2.11
N LEU A 148 4.90 14.78 -2.91
CA LEU A 148 6.06 14.04 -2.41
C LEU A 148 7.15 14.98 -1.86
N GLU A 149 7.30 16.17 -2.43
CA GLU A 149 8.25 17.19 -1.95
C GLU A 149 7.76 17.88 -0.67
N GLU A 150 6.46 18.11 -0.57
CA GLU A 150 5.80 18.77 0.56
C GLU A 150 4.66 17.89 1.11
N PRO A 151 4.98 16.76 1.76
CA PRO A 151 3.95 15.87 2.31
C PRO A 151 3.20 16.58 3.45
N PRO A 152 1.90 16.31 3.61
CA PRO A 152 1.16 16.76 4.79
C PRO A 152 1.71 16.09 6.06
N PRO A 153 1.46 16.67 7.22
CA PRO A 153 1.90 16.14 8.51
C PRO A 153 1.30 14.76 8.83
#